data_7ab3a4a630967e6fdbb0c2b989fb8105
#
_entry.id   7ab3a4a630967e6fdbb0c2b989fb8105
#
_cell.length_a   1.000
_cell.length_b   1.000
_cell.length_c   1.000
_cell.angle_alpha   90.00
_cell.angle_beta   90.00
_cell.angle_gamma   90.00
#
_symmetry.space_group_name_H-M   'P 1'
#
loop_
_entity.id
_entity.type
_entity.pdbx_description
1 polymer ?
#
loop_
_entity_poly.entity_id
_entity_poly.type
_entity_poly.pdbx_seq_one_letter_code
_entity_poly.pdbx_strand_id
1 'polypeptide(L)'
;MMTDAFLRGLLIVCCLVVPILWQPSLATRDFEIRWRDINCSVIDPTTAEIFKCDIVEMPKKQGNFLNTFLLLRRAVTKMWVELSVGQIANRKDRLLQQLLKIRVDGCHLIEFRSKNRILNAVLHKLLQSGNYPDTCPLLANVNYTSTRFALNPDHFPAYMPDMKFNTKLVFQLSRNTGLIRASVDAEVMRRS
;
A
#
# COMPACT_ATOMS: atom_id res chain seq x y z
N MET A 1 -11.05 51.55 38.67
CA MET A 1 -11.57 50.24 39.06
C MET A 1 -12.52 49.59 38.03
N MET A 2 -12.75 50.15 36.83
CA MET A 2 -13.66 49.54 35.83
C MET A 2 -12.94 48.71 34.73
N THR A 3 -11.63 48.74 34.68
CA THR A 3 -10.83 48.07 33.60
C THR A 3 -10.54 46.60 33.85
N ASP A 4 -10.47 46.17 35.11
CA ASP A 4 -10.13 44.78 35.44
C ASP A 4 -11.28 43.78 35.20
N ALA A 5 -12.54 44.21 35.37
CA ALA A 5 -13.69 43.35 35.14
C ALA A 5 -13.88 43.08 33.63
N PHE A 6 -13.58 44.06 32.78
CA PHE A 6 -13.69 43.94 31.32
C PHE A 6 -12.60 43.00 30.74
N LEU A 7 -11.37 43.11 31.27
CA LEU A 7 -10.26 42.21 30.85
C LEU A 7 -10.49 40.76 31.27
N ARG A 8 -11.04 40.53 32.47
CA ARG A 8 -11.35 39.16 32.93
C ARG A 8 -12.50 38.55 32.15
N GLY A 9 -13.52 39.33 31.75
CA GLY A 9 -14.60 38.86 30.87
C GLY A 9 -14.09 38.46 29.49
N LEU A 10 -13.19 39.25 28.89
CA LEU A 10 -12.59 38.96 27.56
C LEU A 10 -11.73 37.71 27.56
N LEU A 11 -10.95 37.47 28.64
CA LEU A 11 -10.11 36.29 28.82
C LEU A 11 -10.96 35.02 28.97
N ILE A 12 -12.05 35.06 29.67
CA ILE A 12 -12.96 33.91 29.87
C ILE A 12 -13.64 33.56 28.54
N VAL A 13 -14.09 34.55 27.78
CA VAL A 13 -14.69 34.31 26.46
C VAL A 13 -13.66 33.73 25.46
N CYS A 14 -12.41 34.22 25.44
CA CYS A 14 -11.35 33.64 24.62
C CYS A 14 -11.03 32.17 24.99
N CYS A 15 -10.97 31.85 26.29
CA CYS A 15 -10.69 30.48 26.74
C CYS A 15 -11.84 29.51 26.45
N LEU A 16 -13.06 29.97 26.31
CA LEU A 16 -14.22 29.15 25.99
C LEU A 16 -14.44 28.98 24.47
N VAL A 17 -14.05 29.97 23.66
CA VAL A 17 -14.29 29.98 22.21
C VAL A 17 -13.14 29.30 21.45
N VAL A 18 -11.89 29.43 21.91
CA VAL A 18 -10.72 28.84 21.26
C VAL A 18 -10.79 27.32 21.13
N PRO A 19 -11.20 26.53 22.14
CA PRO A 19 -11.31 25.06 22.00
C PRO A 19 -12.44 24.63 21.05
N ILE A 20 -13.46 25.45 20.84
CA ILE A 20 -14.58 25.15 19.93
C ILE A 20 -14.14 25.34 18.46
N LEU A 21 -13.25 26.30 18.20
CA LEU A 21 -12.72 26.56 16.86
C LEU A 21 -11.56 25.62 16.49
N TRP A 22 -10.95 24.98 17.45
CA TRP A 22 -9.85 24.02 17.26
C TRP A 22 -10.30 22.57 17.42
N GLN A 23 -11.50 22.24 17.04
CA GLN A 23 -11.82 20.83 16.82
C GLN A 23 -11.00 20.40 15.57
N PRO A 24 -10.02 19.46 15.72
CA PRO A 24 -9.44 18.85 14.56
C PRO A 24 -10.60 18.21 13.82
N SER A 25 -10.95 18.74 12.67
CA SER A 25 -11.89 18.07 11.79
C SER A 25 -11.25 16.70 11.53
N LEU A 26 -11.82 15.66 12.11
CA LEU A 26 -11.55 14.28 11.73
C LEU A 26 -12.02 14.20 10.27
N ALA A 27 -11.14 14.58 9.36
CA ALA A 27 -11.37 14.46 7.94
C ALA A 27 -11.57 12.96 7.70
N THR A 28 -12.82 12.54 7.73
CA THR A 28 -13.19 11.18 7.34
C THR A 28 -12.70 10.99 5.92
N ARG A 29 -11.92 9.93 5.72
CA ARG A 29 -11.42 9.60 4.39
C ARG A 29 -12.55 8.98 3.60
N ASP A 30 -13.24 9.83 2.84
CA ASP A 30 -14.41 9.45 2.06
C ASP A 30 -14.03 8.78 0.73
N PHE A 31 -12.94 8.04 0.70
CA PHE A 31 -12.55 7.27 -0.47
C PHE A 31 -12.24 5.82 -0.11
N GLU A 32 -12.32 4.96 -1.12
CA GLU A 32 -11.87 3.58 -1.07
C GLU A 32 -10.90 3.29 -2.20
N ILE A 33 -10.05 2.30 -2.00
CA ILE A 33 -9.11 1.82 -3.02
C ILE A 33 -9.60 0.44 -3.43
N ARG A 34 -9.91 0.28 -4.73
CA ARG A 34 -10.34 -0.99 -5.32
C ARG A 34 -9.33 -1.53 -6.30
N TRP A 35 -9.02 -2.79 -6.18
CA TRP A 35 -8.27 -3.53 -7.17
C TRP A 35 -9.13 -3.78 -8.41
N ARG A 36 -8.58 -3.58 -9.62
CA ARG A 36 -9.33 -3.73 -10.87
C ARG A 36 -8.84 -4.87 -11.72
N ASP A 37 -7.53 -5.04 -11.78
CA ASP A 37 -6.88 -6.11 -12.54
C ASP A 37 -5.57 -6.47 -11.87
N ILE A 38 -5.18 -7.73 -12.00
CA ILE A 38 -3.91 -8.22 -11.48
C ILE A 38 -3.31 -9.25 -12.43
N ASN A 39 -2.03 -9.10 -12.69
CA ASN A 39 -1.24 -10.07 -13.43
C ASN A 39 0.03 -10.41 -12.66
N CYS A 40 0.19 -11.69 -12.32
CA CYS A 40 1.35 -12.20 -11.64
C CYS A 40 2.06 -13.24 -12.52
N SER A 41 3.38 -13.16 -12.59
CA SER A 41 4.19 -14.05 -13.42
C SER A 41 5.51 -14.41 -12.77
N VAL A 42 5.94 -15.63 -12.98
CA VAL A 42 7.29 -16.09 -12.68
C VAL A 42 8.21 -15.63 -13.83
N ILE A 43 9.34 -15.01 -13.50
CA ILE A 43 10.38 -14.61 -14.46
C ILE A 43 11.48 -15.66 -14.48
N ASP A 44 11.92 -16.14 -13.33
CA ASP A 44 12.92 -17.20 -13.19
C ASP A 44 12.27 -18.49 -12.66
N PRO A 45 11.93 -19.43 -13.58
CA PRO A 45 11.32 -20.71 -13.19
C PRO A 45 12.31 -21.69 -12.51
N THR A 46 13.60 -21.37 -12.51
CA THR A 46 14.60 -22.19 -11.81
C THR A 46 14.59 -21.95 -10.30
N THR A 47 14.14 -20.76 -9.88
CA THR A 47 14.09 -20.36 -8.47
C THR A 47 12.66 -20.28 -7.94
N ALA A 48 11.70 -19.76 -8.71
CA ALA A 48 10.30 -19.71 -8.35
C ALA A 48 9.49 -20.68 -9.22
N GLU A 49 8.69 -21.55 -8.57
CA GLU A 49 7.86 -22.52 -9.26
C GLU A 49 6.51 -21.94 -9.66
N ILE A 50 5.85 -21.31 -8.71
CA ILE A 50 4.50 -20.79 -8.87
C ILE A 50 4.44 -19.37 -8.28
N PHE A 51 3.85 -18.45 -9.02
CA PHE A 51 3.41 -17.17 -8.48
C PHE A 51 2.06 -16.83 -9.09
N LYS A 52 1.02 -16.88 -8.27
CA LYS A 52 -0.38 -16.63 -8.65
C LYS A 52 -0.97 -15.53 -7.78
N CYS A 53 -1.90 -14.81 -8.36
CA CYS A 53 -2.66 -13.77 -7.67
C CYS A 53 -4.09 -13.76 -8.21
N ASP A 54 -5.02 -13.42 -7.36
CA ASP A 54 -6.42 -13.21 -7.72
C ASP A 54 -7.06 -12.08 -6.92
N ILE A 55 -8.08 -11.48 -7.51
CA ILE A 55 -8.92 -10.48 -6.88
C ILE A 55 -10.22 -11.15 -6.47
N VAL A 56 -10.57 -11.03 -5.20
CA VAL A 56 -11.82 -11.56 -4.64
C VAL A 56 -12.74 -10.41 -4.26
N GLU A 57 -13.90 -10.35 -4.89
CA GLU A 57 -14.92 -9.35 -4.58
C GLU A 57 -15.63 -9.68 -3.27
N MET A 58 -15.88 -8.65 -2.45
CA MET A 58 -16.70 -8.80 -1.26
C MET A 58 -18.19 -8.69 -1.56
N PRO A 59 -19.03 -9.45 -0.84
CA PRO A 59 -20.46 -9.25 -0.88
C PRO A 59 -20.85 -7.81 -0.52
N LYS A 60 -21.92 -7.29 -1.11
CA LYS A 60 -22.50 -5.96 -0.83
C LYS A 60 -21.58 -4.77 -1.21
N LYS A 61 -20.72 -4.91 -2.22
CA LYS A 61 -19.85 -3.83 -2.72
C LYS A 61 -18.92 -3.21 -1.66
N GLN A 62 -18.55 -3.96 -0.63
CA GLN A 62 -17.68 -3.49 0.46
C GLN A 62 -16.18 -3.44 0.08
N GLY A 63 -15.88 -3.46 -1.23
CA GLY A 63 -14.50 -3.50 -1.73
C GLY A 63 -14.08 -4.87 -2.22
N ASN A 64 -12.79 -5.07 -2.40
CA ASN A 64 -12.21 -6.33 -2.80
C ASN A 64 -10.84 -6.55 -2.18
N PHE A 65 -10.37 -7.79 -2.25
CA PHE A 65 -9.10 -8.21 -1.69
C PHE A 65 -8.20 -8.80 -2.76
N LEU A 66 -6.90 -8.74 -2.52
CA LEU A 66 -5.91 -9.53 -3.23
C LEU A 66 -5.56 -10.77 -2.42
N ASN A 67 -5.50 -11.90 -3.12
CA ASN A 67 -4.83 -13.10 -2.64
C ASN A 67 -3.58 -13.33 -3.48
N THR A 68 -2.53 -13.82 -2.86
CA THR A 68 -1.31 -14.19 -3.54
C THR A 68 -0.83 -15.57 -3.07
N PHE A 69 -0.21 -16.31 -3.98
CA PHE A 69 0.41 -17.59 -3.72
C PHE A 69 1.78 -17.65 -4.38
N LEU A 70 2.81 -17.94 -3.60
CA LEU A 70 4.18 -18.09 -4.07
C LEU A 70 4.78 -19.39 -3.56
N LEU A 71 5.35 -20.18 -4.48
CA LEU A 71 6.15 -21.37 -4.16
C LEU A 71 7.53 -21.22 -4.78
N LEU A 72 8.56 -21.36 -3.95
CA LEU A 72 9.95 -21.29 -4.36
C LEU A 72 10.56 -22.69 -4.47
N ARG A 73 11.33 -22.95 -5.53
CA ARG A 73 12.17 -24.16 -5.70
C ARG A 73 13.49 -24.04 -4.95
N ARG A 74 14.00 -22.84 -4.80
CA ARG A 74 15.28 -22.55 -4.13
C ARG A 74 15.07 -21.46 -3.10
N ALA A 75 15.82 -21.55 -2.00
CA ALA A 75 15.81 -20.51 -0.98
C ALA A 75 16.39 -19.18 -1.54
N VAL A 76 15.78 -18.08 -1.16
CA VAL A 76 16.18 -16.73 -1.56
C VAL A 76 16.76 -16.01 -0.35
N THR A 77 18.09 -15.92 -0.31
CA THR A 77 18.84 -15.30 0.81
C THR A 77 19.00 -13.80 0.63
N LYS A 78 18.89 -13.30 -0.60
CA LYS A 78 19.00 -11.89 -0.95
C LYS A 78 18.08 -11.57 -2.11
N MET A 79 17.32 -10.49 -1.99
CA MET A 79 16.46 -10.02 -3.06
C MET A 79 16.35 -8.50 -3.08
N TRP A 80 16.08 -7.98 -4.27
CA TRP A 80 15.73 -6.59 -4.49
C TRP A 80 14.27 -6.48 -4.87
N VAL A 81 13.61 -5.42 -4.40
CA VAL A 81 12.23 -5.11 -4.77
C VAL A 81 12.25 -3.80 -5.55
N GLU A 82 11.81 -3.84 -6.79
CA GLU A 82 11.55 -2.66 -7.60
C GLU A 82 10.05 -2.41 -7.62
N LEU A 83 9.64 -1.26 -7.11
CA LEU A 83 8.27 -0.77 -7.10
C LEU A 83 8.17 0.41 -8.05
N SER A 84 7.25 0.35 -9.00
CA SER A 84 6.86 1.49 -9.83
C SER A 84 5.36 1.72 -9.75
N VAL A 85 4.98 2.97 -9.56
CA VAL A 85 3.58 3.40 -9.55
C VAL A 85 3.40 4.43 -10.65
N GLY A 86 2.42 4.23 -11.51
CA GLY A 86 2.06 5.14 -12.58
C GLY A 86 0.58 5.43 -12.61
N GLN A 87 0.21 6.66 -12.94
CA GLN A 87 -1.17 7.05 -13.17
C GLN A 87 -1.63 6.62 -14.56
N ILE A 88 -2.82 6.04 -14.67
CA ILE A 88 -3.44 5.71 -15.95
C ILE A 88 -4.24 6.94 -16.41
N ALA A 89 -3.69 7.71 -17.37
CA ALA A 89 -4.25 9.00 -17.78
C ALA A 89 -5.48 8.85 -18.68
N ASN A 90 -5.56 7.81 -19.55
CA ASN A 90 -6.70 7.58 -20.45
C ASN A 90 -6.83 6.11 -20.86
N ARG A 91 -8.08 5.67 -21.11
CA ARG A 91 -8.38 4.30 -21.56
C ARG A 91 -7.76 3.95 -22.93
N LYS A 92 -7.53 4.94 -23.81
CA LYS A 92 -7.04 4.70 -25.17
C LYS A 92 -5.53 4.65 -25.30
N ASP A 93 -4.78 5.42 -24.51
CA ASP A 93 -3.35 5.60 -24.75
C ASP A 93 -2.43 4.87 -23.77
N ARG A 94 -2.95 4.29 -22.69
CA ARG A 94 -2.15 3.63 -21.61
C ARG A 94 -0.85 4.39 -21.25
N LEU A 95 -0.82 5.70 -21.49
CA LEU A 95 0.29 6.54 -21.10
C LEU A 95 0.29 6.65 -19.59
N LEU A 96 1.12 5.81 -18.98
CA LEU A 96 1.36 5.81 -17.55
C LEU A 96 2.28 7.00 -17.24
N GLN A 97 1.72 8.05 -16.67
CA GLN A 97 2.57 9.04 -16.02
C GLN A 97 3.20 8.36 -14.80
N GLN A 98 4.51 8.16 -14.83
CA GLN A 98 5.23 7.56 -13.71
C GLN A 98 5.23 8.53 -12.53
N LEU A 99 4.61 8.12 -11.43
CA LEU A 99 4.53 8.88 -10.18
C LEU A 99 5.68 8.54 -9.24
N LEU A 100 6.07 7.26 -9.20
CA LEU A 100 7.09 6.76 -8.31
C LEU A 100 7.84 5.61 -8.96
N LYS A 101 9.15 5.59 -8.78
CA LYS A 101 9.98 4.40 -9.02
C LYS A 101 11.04 4.31 -7.95
N ILE A 102 11.03 3.22 -7.21
CA ILE A 102 12.01 2.95 -6.14
C ILE A 102 12.55 1.53 -6.28
N ARG A 103 13.77 1.34 -5.84
CA ARG A 103 14.40 0.03 -5.70
C ARG A 103 15.03 -0.06 -4.32
N VAL A 104 14.67 -1.10 -3.58
CA VAL A 104 15.11 -1.33 -2.20
C VAL A 104 15.62 -2.75 -2.01
N ASP A 105 16.49 -2.97 -1.05
CA ASP A 105 16.84 -4.30 -0.60
C ASP A 105 15.60 -4.91 0.09
N GLY A 106 15.08 -6.01 -0.46
CA GLY A 106 13.86 -6.63 0.02
C GLY A 106 14.03 -7.31 1.38
N CYS A 107 15.18 -7.92 1.64
CA CYS A 107 15.47 -8.52 2.93
C CYS A 107 15.56 -7.46 4.02
N HIS A 108 16.31 -6.39 3.76
CA HIS A 108 16.38 -5.26 4.67
C HIS A 108 15.01 -4.61 4.91
N LEU A 109 14.17 -4.52 3.87
CA LEU A 109 12.82 -3.97 3.98
C LEU A 109 11.94 -4.81 4.91
N ILE A 110 12.03 -6.14 4.84
CA ILE A 110 11.29 -7.06 5.70
C ILE A 110 11.75 -6.95 7.15
N GLU A 111 13.07 -6.97 7.40
CA GLU A 111 13.64 -7.00 8.75
C GLU A 111 13.56 -5.64 9.47
N PHE A 112 13.94 -4.57 8.81
CA PHE A 112 14.14 -3.26 9.44
C PHE A 112 13.04 -2.25 9.14
N ARG A 113 12.11 -2.61 8.28
CA ARG A 113 11.02 -1.75 7.79
C ARG A 113 11.55 -0.51 7.04
N SER A 114 10.66 0.20 6.40
CA SER A 114 10.97 1.40 5.65
C SER A 114 10.78 2.67 6.50
N LYS A 115 11.59 3.70 6.27
CA LYS A 115 11.32 5.05 6.79
C LYS A 115 10.09 5.68 6.13
N ASN A 116 9.69 5.20 4.95
CA ASN A 116 8.48 5.65 4.28
C ASN A 116 7.25 5.04 4.95
N ARG A 117 6.40 5.89 5.53
CA ARG A 117 5.22 5.49 6.30
C ARG A 117 4.24 4.64 5.47
N ILE A 118 3.98 5.02 4.22
CA ILE A 118 3.04 4.31 3.34
C ILE A 118 3.59 2.92 3.01
N LEU A 119 4.85 2.85 2.55
CA LEU A 119 5.49 1.58 2.21
C LEU A 119 5.53 0.63 3.41
N ASN A 120 5.83 1.16 4.60
CA ASN A 120 5.85 0.38 5.82
C ASN A 120 4.46 -0.16 6.20
N ALA A 121 3.41 0.65 6.07
CA ALA A 121 2.05 0.24 6.35
C ALA A 121 1.55 -0.85 5.37
N VAL A 122 1.87 -0.70 4.07
CA VAL A 122 1.56 -1.70 3.04
C VAL A 122 2.27 -3.02 3.31
N LEU A 123 3.58 -2.98 3.61
CA LEU A 123 4.35 -4.17 3.94
C LEU A 123 3.84 -4.87 5.19
N HIS A 124 3.62 -4.12 6.27
CA HIS A 124 3.10 -4.67 7.52
C HIS A 124 1.75 -5.36 7.31
N LYS A 125 0.86 -4.74 6.52
CA LYS A 125 -0.41 -5.37 6.17
C LYS A 125 -0.25 -6.63 5.34
N LEU A 126 0.70 -6.65 4.39
CA LEU A 126 1.01 -7.83 3.59
C LEU A 126 1.50 -9.00 4.48
N LEU A 127 2.46 -8.73 5.37
CA LEU A 127 2.99 -9.74 6.29
C LEU A 127 1.92 -10.26 7.25
N GLN A 128 1.02 -9.41 7.73
CA GLN A 128 -0.10 -9.80 8.59
C GLN A 128 -1.20 -10.59 7.86
N SER A 129 -1.32 -10.43 6.54
CA SER A 129 -2.36 -11.09 5.75
C SER A 129 -2.00 -12.51 5.32
N GLY A 130 -0.83 -13.02 5.70
CA GLY A 130 -0.35 -14.31 5.25
C GLY A 130 0.72 -14.92 6.16
N ASN A 131 1.48 -15.86 5.59
CA ASN A 131 2.57 -16.56 6.24
C ASN A 131 3.95 -16.18 5.69
N TYR A 132 4.09 -14.98 5.12
CA TYR A 132 5.41 -14.49 4.73
C TYR A 132 6.28 -14.31 5.97
N PRO A 133 7.57 -14.71 5.92
CA PRO A 133 8.46 -14.52 7.07
C PRO A 133 8.77 -13.04 7.26
N ASP A 134 9.10 -12.66 8.47
CA ASP A 134 9.56 -11.33 8.86
C ASP A 134 11.07 -11.14 8.73
N THR A 135 11.79 -12.18 8.29
CA THR A 135 13.24 -12.19 8.06
C THR A 135 13.60 -12.99 6.82
N CYS A 136 14.75 -12.73 6.22
CA CYS A 136 15.35 -13.61 5.21
C CYS A 136 16.13 -14.77 5.89
N PRO A 137 16.28 -15.92 5.22
CA PRO A 137 15.90 -16.22 3.83
C PRO A 137 14.44 -16.60 3.65
N LEU A 138 13.89 -16.38 2.44
CA LEU A 138 12.69 -17.05 2.02
C LEU A 138 13.05 -18.51 1.70
N LEU A 139 12.41 -19.44 2.37
CA LEU A 139 12.74 -20.88 2.26
C LEU A 139 12.15 -21.50 0.98
N ALA A 140 12.85 -22.50 0.45
CA ALA A 140 12.32 -23.33 -0.63
C ALA A 140 11.23 -24.28 -0.13
N ASN A 141 10.34 -24.69 -1.04
CA ASN A 141 9.26 -25.65 -0.78
C ASN A 141 8.28 -25.22 0.32
N VAL A 142 8.20 -23.93 0.60
CA VAL A 142 7.21 -23.34 1.50
C VAL A 142 6.14 -22.64 0.66
N ASN A 143 4.89 -22.90 0.95
CA ASN A 143 3.74 -22.23 0.35
C ASN A 143 3.53 -20.87 1.04
N TYR A 144 4.06 -19.82 0.45
CA TYR A 144 3.81 -18.46 0.91
C TYR A 144 2.48 -17.97 0.35
N THR A 145 1.60 -17.56 1.24
CA THR A 145 0.27 -17.06 0.88
C THR A 145 0.00 -15.74 1.57
N SER A 146 -0.72 -14.86 0.89
CA SER A 146 -1.40 -13.73 1.51
C SER A 146 -2.86 -13.81 1.12
N THR A 147 -3.73 -13.68 2.09
CA THR A 147 -5.19 -13.75 1.88
C THR A 147 -5.84 -12.49 2.41
N ARG A 148 -6.85 -12.01 1.68
CA ARG A 148 -7.60 -10.81 2.08
C ARG A 148 -6.72 -9.56 2.24
N PHE A 149 -5.69 -9.43 1.43
CA PHE A 149 -4.89 -8.22 1.43
C PHE A 149 -5.68 -7.05 0.81
N ALA A 150 -5.89 -6.00 1.58
CA ALA A 150 -6.51 -4.76 1.12
C ALA A 150 -5.72 -3.56 1.64
N LEU A 151 -5.67 -2.49 0.84
CA LEU A 151 -5.06 -1.24 1.27
C LEU A 151 -6.03 -0.49 2.19
N ASN A 152 -5.54 -0.08 3.36
CA ASN A 152 -6.32 0.77 4.25
C ASN A 152 -6.19 2.23 3.80
N PRO A 153 -7.31 2.91 3.45
CA PRO A 153 -7.30 4.33 3.09
C PRO A 153 -6.66 5.23 4.14
N ASP A 154 -6.63 4.82 5.41
CA ASP A 154 -6.06 5.60 6.52
C ASP A 154 -4.55 5.83 6.41
N HIS A 155 -3.86 5.05 5.60
CA HIS A 155 -2.43 5.23 5.35
C HIS A 155 -2.11 6.24 4.23
N PHE A 156 -3.14 6.70 3.52
CA PHE A 156 -3.00 7.62 2.40
C PHE A 156 -3.44 9.05 2.77
N PRO A 157 -3.03 10.07 2.03
CA PRO A 157 -3.50 11.44 2.24
C PRO A 157 -5.03 11.55 2.15
N ALA A 158 -5.65 12.33 3.02
CA ALA A 158 -7.12 12.47 3.07
C ALA A 158 -7.72 13.10 1.80
N TYR A 159 -6.91 13.79 1.02
CA TYR A 159 -7.31 14.52 -0.20
C TYR A 159 -6.94 13.80 -1.50
N MET A 160 -6.82 12.46 -1.48
CA MET A 160 -6.57 11.73 -2.72
C MET A 160 -7.69 11.97 -3.73
N PRO A 161 -7.36 12.41 -4.95
CA PRO A 161 -8.35 12.55 -6.01
C PRO A 161 -8.80 11.18 -6.54
N ASP A 162 -9.96 11.15 -7.18
CA ASP A 162 -10.37 9.98 -7.94
C ASP A 162 -9.36 9.74 -9.06
N MET A 163 -8.71 8.59 -9.05
CA MET A 163 -7.67 8.27 -10.02
C MET A 163 -7.51 6.77 -10.21
N LYS A 164 -7.04 6.41 -11.40
CA LYS A 164 -6.60 5.05 -11.70
C LYS A 164 -5.09 5.00 -11.71
N PHE A 165 -4.53 3.96 -11.13
CA PHE A 165 -3.09 3.77 -11.09
C PHE A 165 -2.71 2.31 -11.33
N ASN A 166 -1.55 2.12 -11.94
CA ASN A 166 -0.91 0.83 -12.09
C ASN A 166 0.31 0.76 -11.16
N THR A 167 0.39 -0.32 -10.42
CA THR A 167 1.52 -0.64 -9.56
C THR A 167 2.23 -1.86 -10.12
N LYS A 168 3.51 -1.74 -10.44
CA LYS A 168 4.37 -2.86 -10.84
C LYS A 168 5.36 -3.15 -9.74
N LEU A 169 5.38 -4.40 -9.31
CA LEU A 169 6.32 -4.97 -8.36
C LEU A 169 7.16 -6.01 -9.08
N VAL A 170 8.48 -5.84 -9.04
CA VAL A 170 9.42 -6.83 -9.57
C VAL A 170 10.38 -7.21 -8.46
N PHE A 171 10.36 -8.48 -8.10
CA PHE A 171 11.35 -9.05 -7.20
C PHE A 171 12.52 -9.56 -8.04
N GLN A 172 13.73 -9.25 -7.62
CA GLN A 172 14.96 -9.54 -8.37
C GLN A 172 16.00 -10.18 -7.47
N LEU A 173 16.68 -11.19 -7.96
CA LEU A 173 17.83 -11.82 -7.28
C LEU A 173 19.09 -10.97 -7.42
N SER A 174 19.23 -10.28 -8.57
CA SER A 174 20.32 -9.35 -8.88
C SER A 174 19.81 -8.18 -9.71
N ARG A 175 20.70 -7.30 -10.18
CA ARG A 175 20.30 -6.17 -11.05
C ARG A 175 19.63 -6.61 -12.34
N ASN A 176 20.01 -7.76 -12.89
CA ASN A 176 19.57 -8.22 -14.20
C ASN A 176 18.73 -9.51 -14.15
N THR A 177 18.54 -10.10 -12.95
CA THR A 177 17.84 -11.37 -12.79
C THR A 177 16.54 -11.14 -12.03
N GLY A 178 15.43 -11.03 -12.77
CA GLY A 178 14.10 -10.98 -12.19
C GLY A 178 13.70 -12.35 -11.63
N LEU A 179 13.00 -12.38 -10.53
CA LEU A 179 12.45 -13.60 -9.91
C LEU A 179 10.96 -13.76 -10.23
N ILE A 180 10.17 -12.79 -9.83
CA ILE A 180 8.72 -12.75 -10.04
C ILE A 180 8.29 -11.31 -10.32
N ARG A 181 7.13 -11.17 -10.96
CA ARG A 181 6.52 -9.86 -11.26
C ARG A 181 5.04 -9.89 -10.92
N ALA A 182 4.57 -8.81 -10.30
CA ALA A 182 3.16 -8.49 -10.16
C ALA A 182 2.88 -7.13 -10.82
N SER A 183 1.78 -7.04 -11.57
CA SER A 183 1.25 -5.78 -12.10
C SER A 183 -0.20 -5.67 -11.67
N VAL A 184 -0.52 -4.61 -10.96
CA VAL A 184 -1.83 -4.42 -10.33
C VAL A 184 -2.41 -3.08 -10.77
N ASP A 185 -3.60 -3.11 -11.34
CA ASP A 185 -4.40 -1.91 -11.61
C ASP A 185 -5.34 -1.67 -10.45
N ALA A 186 -5.38 -0.45 -9.95
CA ALA A 186 -6.26 -0.04 -8.88
C ALA A 186 -6.88 1.33 -9.14
N GLU A 187 -7.98 1.59 -8.46
CA GLU A 187 -8.75 2.83 -8.58
C GLU A 187 -9.06 3.38 -7.19
N VAL A 188 -8.82 4.68 -7.03
CA VAL A 188 -9.31 5.46 -5.90
C VAL A 188 -10.67 6.02 -6.28
N MET A 189 -11.68 5.79 -5.45
CA MET A 189 -13.05 6.27 -5.66
C MET A 189 -13.59 6.88 -4.38
N ARG A 190 -14.30 7.98 -4.49
CA ARG A 190 -15.04 8.54 -3.34
C ARG A 190 -16.20 7.64 -2.95
N ARG A 191 -16.44 7.55 -1.66
CA ARG A 191 -17.64 6.90 -1.13
C ARG A 191 -18.82 7.87 -1.33
N SER A 192 -19.83 7.43 -2.06
CA SER A 192 -21.11 8.14 -2.22
C SER A 192 -22.04 7.83 -1.05
#